data_a0051b15eb465fbdd271577c0e88454b
#
_entry.id   a0051b15eb465fbdd271577c0e88454b
#
_cell.length_a   1.000
_cell.length_b   1.000
_cell.length_c   1.000
_cell.angle_alpha   90.00
_cell.angle_beta   90.00
_cell.angle_gamma   90.00
#
_symmetry.space_group_name_H-M   'P 1'
#
loop_
_entity.id
_entity.type
_entity.pdbx_description
1 polymer ?
#
loop_
_entity_poly.entity_id
_entity_poly.type
_entity_poly.pdbx_seq_one_letter_code
_entity_poly.pdbx_strand_id
1 'polypeptide(L)'
;MERRYRETESQTVREELSKYMSSSNCSDCEGTRLCEAARNVFVDNHRLEDIVALPIGESCQVFDNLVLPGRQGKIAEKIVREISQRFHFLVDVGLEYLSLNRSAETLSGGESQRIRLASQIGAGLVGVMYILDEPSIGLHQRDNDRLLKTLLKLRNLGNTVIIVEHDEEAINAADHIIDIGPGAGVHGGRVVGQGNSS
;
A
#
# COMPACT_ATOMS: atom_id res chain seq x y z
N MET A 1 27.49 17.96 -17.98
CA MET A 1 26.03 17.87 -17.76
C MET A 1 25.68 17.87 -16.27
N GLU A 2 26.24 17.00 -15.44
CA GLU A 2 25.95 16.87 -14.01
C GLU A 2 26.10 18.18 -13.22
N ARG A 3 27.20 18.93 -13.43
CA ARG A 3 27.39 20.23 -12.79
C ARG A 3 26.25 21.20 -13.12
N ARG A 4 25.84 21.28 -14.40
CA ARG A 4 24.75 22.17 -14.85
C ARG A 4 23.40 21.74 -14.28
N TYR A 5 23.16 20.44 -14.10
CA TYR A 5 21.96 19.91 -13.44
C TYR A 5 21.87 20.30 -11.97
N ARG A 6 23.01 20.29 -11.27
CA ARG A 6 23.07 20.68 -9.84
C ARG A 6 22.96 22.17 -9.61
N GLU A 7 23.55 22.97 -10.50
CA GLU A 7 23.67 24.44 -10.34
C GLU A 7 22.46 25.21 -10.94
N THR A 8 21.61 24.56 -11.76
CA THR A 8 20.48 25.26 -12.38
C THR A 8 19.32 25.46 -11.40
N GLU A 9 18.78 26.66 -11.35
CA GLU A 9 17.54 26.99 -10.63
C GLU A 9 16.28 26.77 -11.49
N SER A 10 16.44 26.64 -12.81
CA SER A 10 15.32 26.43 -13.74
C SER A 10 14.87 24.98 -13.72
N GLN A 11 13.63 24.74 -13.33
CA GLN A 11 13.02 23.40 -13.29
C GLN A 11 12.93 22.79 -14.70
N THR A 12 12.59 23.56 -15.71
CA THR A 12 12.52 23.10 -17.11
C THR A 12 13.87 22.61 -17.62
N VAL A 13 14.97 23.33 -17.31
CA VAL A 13 16.34 22.91 -17.69
C VAL A 13 16.74 21.64 -16.94
N ARG A 14 16.35 21.51 -15.67
CA ARG A 14 16.60 20.33 -14.86
C ARG A 14 15.86 19.10 -15.40
N GLU A 15 14.61 19.24 -15.80
CA GLU A 15 13.82 18.20 -16.44
C GLU A 15 14.39 17.76 -17.80
N GLU A 16 14.85 18.70 -18.60
CA GLU A 16 15.54 18.36 -19.87
C GLU A 16 16.86 17.60 -19.63
N LEU A 17 17.66 18.04 -18.67
CA LEU A 17 18.93 17.39 -18.34
C LEU A 17 18.72 16.01 -17.71
N SER A 18 17.64 15.82 -16.95
CA SER A 18 17.30 14.52 -16.34
C SER A 18 17.08 13.40 -17.36
N LYS A 19 16.62 13.72 -18.58
CA LYS A 19 16.45 12.76 -19.68
C LYS A 19 17.73 12.07 -20.10
N TYR A 20 18.87 12.69 -19.80
CA TYR A 20 20.21 12.16 -20.12
C TYR A 20 20.91 11.51 -18.92
N MET A 21 20.21 11.41 -17.79
CA MET A 21 20.72 10.75 -16.59
C MET A 21 20.12 9.34 -16.50
N SER A 22 20.96 8.38 -16.17
CA SER A 22 20.54 7.03 -15.80
C SER A 22 20.90 6.78 -14.35
N SER A 23 20.03 6.09 -13.62
CA SER A 23 20.34 5.59 -12.29
C SER A 23 21.05 4.23 -12.42
N SER A 24 22.17 4.10 -11.74
CA SER A 24 22.87 2.83 -11.56
C SER A 24 22.94 2.48 -10.08
N ASN A 25 22.98 1.19 -9.79
CA ASN A 25 23.18 0.75 -8.43
C ASN A 25 24.55 1.23 -7.91
N CYS A 26 24.60 1.58 -6.63
CA CYS A 26 25.85 1.90 -5.95
C CYS A 26 26.76 0.66 -5.97
N SER A 27 28.04 0.83 -6.34
CA SER A 27 29.03 -0.26 -6.39
C SER A 27 29.27 -0.93 -5.04
N ASP A 28 29.13 -0.17 -3.95
CA ASP A 28 29.47 -0.66 -2.61
C ASP A 28 28.31 -1.45 -1.97
N CYS A 29 27.08 -0.99 -2.16
CA CYS A 29 25.91 -1.64 -1.57
C CYS A 29 25.05 -2.40 -2.59
N GLU A 30 25.38 -2.36 -3.88
CA GLU A 30 24.65 -3.06 -4.96
C GLU A 30 23.14 -2.78 -5.00
N GLY A 31 22.73 -1.60 -4.49
CA GLY A 31 21.34 -1.17 -4.42
C GLY A 31 20.63 -1.51 -3.11
N THR A 32 21.25 -2.24 -2.18
CA THR A 32 20.63 -2.63 -0.89
C THR A 32 20.48 -1.47 0.09
N ARG A 33 21.25 -0.37 -0.10
CA ARG A 33 21.32 0.79 0.80
C ARG A 33 21.86 0.46 2.20
N LEU A 34 22.42 -0.72 2.38
CA LEU A 34 22.99 -1.22 3.62
C LEU A 34 24.53 -1.27 3.53
N CYS A 35 25.20 -0.96 4.61
CA CYS A 35 26.65 -1.19 4.70
C CYS A 35 26.94 -2.70 4.81
N GLU A 36 28.18 -3.11 4.50
CA GLU A 36 28.59 -4.51 4.50
C GLU A 36 28.29 -5.23 5.82
N ALA A 37 28.52 -4.57 6.96
CA ALA A 37 28.23 -5.15 8.28
C ALA A 37 26.73 -5.44 8.47
N ALA A 38 25.84 -4.56 8.00
CA ALA A 38 24.39 -4.75 8.09
C ALA A 38 23.87 -5.83 7.12
N ARG A 39 24.51 -5.99 5.95
CA ARG A 39 24.19 -7.07 4.99
C ARG A 39 24.53 -8.45 5.53
N ASN A 40 25.46 -8.56 6.47
CA ASN A 40 25.87 -9.82 7.10
C ASN A 40 25.11 -10.15 8.39
N VAL A 41 24.00 -9.47 8.66
CA VAL A 41 23.08 -9.81 9.76
C VAL A 41 21.99 -10.75 9.26
N PHE A 42 21.85 -11.89 9.93
CA PHE A 42 20.87 -12.92 9.59
C PHE A 42 19.86 -13.11 10.71
N VAL A 43 18.61 -13.28 10.34
CA VAL A 43 17.53 -13.73 11.22
C VAL A 43 16.94 -14.99 10.60
N ASP A 44 17.14 -16.14 11.24
CA ASP A 44 16.72 -17.45 10.72
C ASP A 44 17.14 -17.69 9.25
N ASN A 45 18.44 -17.47 8.96
CA ASN A 45 19.04 -17.58 7.63
C ASN A 45 18.56 -16.57 6.56
N HIS A 46 17.71 -15.63 6.91
CA HIS A 46 17.27 -14.56 6.03
C HIS A 46 18.04 -13.26 6.31
N ARG A 47 18.50 -12.59 5.26
CA ARG A 47 19.01 -11.22 5.33
C ARG A 47 17.88 -10.24 5.07
N LEU A 48 18.00 -9.03 5.61
CA LEU A 48 16.99 -7.99 5.38
C LEU A 48 16.82 -7.68 3.87
N GLU A 49 17.92 -7.65 3.14
CA GLU A 49 17.89 -7.37 1.69
C GLU A 49 17.12 -8.43 0.91
N ASP A 50 17.23 -9.70 1.29
CA ASP A 50 16.51 -10.81 0.66
C ASP A 50 15.00 -10.66 0.90
N ILE A 51 14.59 -10.42 2.15
CA ILE A 51 13.18 -10.25 2.52
C ILE A 51 12.52 -9.05 1.82
N VAL A 52 13.19 -7.89 1.77
CA VAL A 52 12.60 -6.70 1.14
C VAL A 52 12.53 -6.78 -0.38
N ALA A 53 13.31 -7.68 -0.99
CA ALA A 53 13.27 -7.95 -2.43
C ALA A 53 12.14 -8.92 -2.83
N LEU A 54 11.66 -9.75 -1.91
CA LEU A 54 10.54 -10.67 -2.16
C LEU A 54 9.23 -9.90 -2.37
N PRO A 55 8.28 -10.48 -3.12
CA PRO A 55 6.88 -10.06 -3.10
C PRO A 55 6.33 -10.06 -1.67
N ILE A 56 5.47 -9.11 -1.33
CA ILE A 56 4.86 -8.98 0.00
C ILE A 56 4.18 -10.28 0.45
N GLY A 57 3.52 -11.00 -0.46
CA GLY A 57 2.91 -12.30 -0.16
C GLY A 57 3.91 -13.35 0.30
N GLU A 58 5.09 -13.41 -0.32
CA GLU A 58 6.17 -14.31 0.08
C GLU A 58 6.84 -13.86 1.38
N SER A 59 7.08 -12.55 1.54
CA SER A 59 7.59 -12.00 2.80
C SER A 59 6.66 -12.29 3.97
N CYS A 60 5.34 -12.21 3.76
CA CYS A 60 4.34 -12.60 4.76
C CYS A 60 4.52 -14.05 5.20
N GLN A 61 4.67 -14.98 4.27
CA GLN A 61 4.91 -16.40 4.57
C GLN A 61 6.21 -16.63 5.35
N VAL A 62 7.28 -15.87 5.06
CA VAL A 62 8.54 -15.94 5.82
C VAL A 62 8.29 -15.57 7.28
N PHE A 63 7.57 -14.47 7.55
CA PHE A 63 7.29 -14.05 8.93
C PHE A 63 6.30 -14.93 9.66
N ASP A 64 5.30 -15.50 8.96
CA ASP A 64 4.32 -16.41 9.55
C ASP A 64 4.96 -17.76 9.97
N ASN A 65 5.99 -18.19 9.24
CA ASN A 65 6.73 -19.44 9.53
C ASN A 65 7.99 -19.22 10.37
N LEU A 66 8.31 -17.99 10.74
CA LEU A 66 9.53 -17.66 11.46
C LEU A 66 9.49 -18.20 12.90
N VAL A 67 10.36 -19.16 13.19
CA VAL A 67 10.47 -19.77 14.53
C VAL A 67 11.84 -19.48 15.11
N LEU A 68 11.90 -18.58 16.07
CA LEU A 68 13.14 -18.23 16.77
C LEU A 68 13.20 -18.94 18.13
N PRO A 69 14.27 -19.72 18.42
CA PRO A 69 14.35 -20.50 19.65
C PRO A 69 14.70 -19.64 20.87
N GLY A 70 14.28 -20.08 22.05
CA GLY A 70 14.74 -19.61 23.34
C GLY A 70 14.50 -18.13 23.63
N ARG A 71 15.53 -17.42 24.08
CA ARG A 71 15.45 -16.00 24.45
C ARG A 71 15.15 -15.09 23.24
N GLN A 72 15.68 -15.43 22.08
CA GLN A 72 15.45 -14.66 20.85
C GLN A 72 13.97 -14.66 20.45
N GLY A 73 13.31 -15.81 20.55
CA GLY A 73 11.87 -15.92 20.27
C GLY A 73 11.03 -15.04 21.19
N LYS A 74 11.33 -15.03 22.50
CA LYS A 74 10.61 -14.18 23.46
C LYS A 74 10.76 -12.69 23.18
N ILE A 75 11.95 -12.25 22.74
CA ILE A 75 12.21 -10.84 22.39
C ILE A 75 11.50 -10.49 21.08
N ALA A 76 11.56 -11.37 20.09
CA ALA A 76 11.04 -11.14 18.75
C ALA A 76 9.51 -11.29 18.64
N GLU A 77 8.87 -12.06 19.52
CA GLU A 77 7.45 -12.43 19.42
C GLU A 77 6.53 -11.25 19.12
N LYS A 78 6.66 -10.17 19.90
CA LYS A 78 5.83 -8.97 19.71
C LYS A 78 6.13 -8.26 18.40
N ILE A 79 7.42 -8.17 18.04
CA ILE A 79 7.88 -7.50 16.81
C ILE A 79 7.41 -8.29 15.57
N VAL A 80 7.61 -9.61 15.58
CA VAL A 80 7.22 -10.50 14.49
C VAL A 80 5.71 -10.44 14.28
N ARG A 81 4.92 -10.48 15.35
CA ARG A 81 3.45 -10.35 15.30
C ARG A 81 3.01 -9.04 14.64
N GLU A 82 3.62 -7.91 15.02
CA GLU A 82 3.33 -6.60 14.44
C GLU A 82 3.69 -6.54 12.94
N ILE A 83 4.85 -7.10 12.56
CA ILE A 83 5.29 -7.15 11.16
C ILE A 83 4.35 -8.03 10.34
N SER A 84 4.05 -9.25 10.81
CA SER A 84 3.13 -10.19 10.14
C SER A 84 1.76 -9.57 9.95
N GLN A 85 1.20 -8.91 10.97
CA GLN A 85 -0.07 -8.19 10.84
C GLN A 85 -0.05 -7.14 9.72
N ARG A 86 1.02 -6.35 9.62
CA ARG A 86 1.15 -5.33 8.58
C ARG A 86 1.27 -5.93 7.18
N PHE A 87 1.98 -7.05 7.05
CA PHE A 87 2.02 -7.80 5.79
C PHE A 87 0.65 -8.32 5.41
N HIS A 88 -0.09 -8.91 6.34
CA HIS A 88 -1.45 -9.36 6.09
C HIS A 88 -2.36 -8.22 5.62
N PHE A 89 -2.27 -7.02 6.22
CA PHE A 89 -3.05 -5.87 5.74
C PHE A 89 -2.70 -5.49 4.29
N LEU A 90 -1.43 -5.54 3.91
CA LEU A 90 -1.02 -5.28 2.53
C LEU A 90 -1.53 -6.36 1.56
N VAL A 91 -1.53 -7.62 1.97
CA VAL A 91 -2.12 -8.73 1.21
C VAL A 91 -3.64 -8.58 1.10
N ASP A 92 -4.32 -8.22 2.19
CA ASP A 92 -5.78 -8.03 2.23
C ASP A 92 -6.27 -6.91 1.30
N VAL A 93 -5.43 -5.90 1.01
CA VAL A 93 -5.73 -4.84 0.04
C VAL A 93 -5.24 -5.14 -1.38
N GLY A 94 -4.79 -6.38 -1.67
CA GLY A 94 -4.38 -6.82 -3.00
C GLY A 94 -3.01 -6.30 -3.44
N LEU A 95 -2.06 -6.10 -2.53
CA LEU A 95 -0.70 -5.65 -2.81
C LEU A 95 0.35 -6.75 -2.64
N GLU A 96 -0.04 -8.02 -2.69
CA GLU A 96 0.82 -9.18 -2.47
C GLU A 96 1.98 -9.29 -3.48
N TYR A 97 1.82 -8.73 -4.68
CA TYR A 97 2.81 -8.75 -5.75
C TYR A 97 3.90 -7.67 -5.64
N LEU A 98 3.69 -6.65 -4.84
CA LEU A 98 4.68 -5.58 -4.62
C LEU A 98 5.84 -6.08 -3.77
N SER A 99 7.01 -5.45 -3.91
CA SER A 99 8.15 -5.65 -3.02
C SER A 99 8.43 -4.40 -2.20
N LEU A 100 8.98 -4.57 -0.98
CA LEU A 100 9.27 -3.44 -0.09
C LEU A 100 10.41 -2.54 -0.58
N ASN A 101 11.29 -3.05 -1.43
CA ASN A 101 12.39 -2.27 -2.03
C ASN A 101 11.94 -1.40 -3.19
N ARG A 102 10.70 -1.50 -3.65
CA ARG A 102 10.16 -0.71 -4.76
C ARG A 102 10.10 0.78 -4.40
N SER A 103 10.54 1.62 -5.29
CA SER A 103 10.50 3.08 -5.10
C SER A 103 9.05 3.59 -5.14
N ALA A 104 8.71 4.49 -4.22
CA ALA A 104 7.38 5.11 -4.16
C ALA A 104 6.99 5.85 -5.45
N GLU A 105 7.97 6.41 -6.17
CA GLU A 105 7.77 7.11 -7.44
C GLU A 105 7.27 6.20 -8.57
N THR A 106 7.47 4.88 -8.43
CA THR A 106 7.04 3.88 -9.43
C THR A 106 5.65 3.31 -9.13
N LEU A 107 5.04 3.69 -8.03
CA LEU A 107 3.71 3.22 -7.63
C LEU A 107 2.62 3.92 -8.44
N SER A 108 1.61 3.18 -8.85
CA SER A 108 0.39 3.75 -9.39
C SER A 108 -0.42 4.50 -8.32
N GLY A 109 -1.35 5.36 -8.72
CA GLY A 109 -2.26 6.06 -7.80
C GLY A 109 -3.04 5.08 -6.92
N GLY A 110 -3.60 4.03 -7.50
CA GLY A 110 -4.32 2.98 -6.78
C GLY A 110 -3.45 2.19 -5.79
N GLU A 111 -2.21 1.83 -6.16
CA GLU A 111 -1.25 1.18 -5.25
C GLU A 111 -0.94 2.07 -4.05
N SER A 112 -0.67 3.36 -4.28
CA SER A 112 -0.39 4.33 -3.22
C SER A 112 -1.57 4.51 -2.27
N GLN A 113 -2.79 4.54 -2.80
CA GLN A 113 -4.02 4.65 -2.01
C GLN A 113 -4.22 3.40 -1.14
N ARG A 114 -4.02 2.20 -1.69
CA ARG A 114 -4.14 0.94 -0.93
C ARG A 114 -3.06 0.79 0.14
N ILE A 115 -1.82 1.24 -0.11
CA ILE A 115 -0.77 1.28 0.93
C ILE A 115 -1.20 2.19 2.10
N ARG A 116 -1.77 3.37 1.81
CA ARG A 116 -2.30 4.25 2.86
C ARG A 116 -3.43 3.58 3.64
N LEU A 117 -4.35 2.92 2.94
CA LEU A 117 -5.45 2.19 3.56
C LEU A 117 -4.94 1.09 4.49
N ALA A 118 -4.01 0.23 4.02
CA ALA A 118 -3.40 -0.81 4.84
C ALA A 118 -2.70 -0.24 6.09
N SER A 119 -1.99 0.87 5.94
CA SER A 119 -1.32 1.57 7.06
C SER A 119 -2.33 2.09 8.10
N GLN A 120 -3.48 2.62 7.65
CA GLN A 120 -4.53 3.14 8.52
C GLN A 120 -5.27 2.03 9.28
N ILE A 121 -5.53 0.90 8.59
CA ILE A 121 -6.11 -0.30 9.22
C ILE A 121 -5.17 -0.81 10.32
N GLY A 122 -3.88 -0.90 10.02
CA GLY A 122 -2.86 -1.34 10.97
C GLY A 122 -2.73 -0.44 12.22
N ALA A 123 -3.15 0.82 12.14
CA ALA A 123 -3.19 1.73 13.27
C ALA A 123 -4.35 1.45 14.25
N GLY A 124 -5.34 0.62 13.88
CA GLY A 124 -6.47 0.25 14.74
C GLY A 124 -7.33 1.43 15.19
N LEU A 125 -7.40 2.49 14.40
CA LEU A 125 -8.15 3.70 14.74
C LEU A 125 -9.65 3.42 14.73
N VAL A 126 -10.36 3.97 15.73
CA VAL A 126 -11.81 3.87 15.92
C VAL A 126 -12.41 5.27 15.91
N GLY A 127 -13.62 5.40 15.33
CA GLY A 127 -14.33 6.68 15.26
C GLY A 127 -13.75 7.64 14.21
N VAL A 128 -13.06 7.10 13.21
CA VAL A 128 -12.46 7.86 12.11
C VAL A 128 -13.36 7.77 10.86
N MET A 129 -13.33 8.79 10.03
CA MET A 129 -13.96 8.79 8.71
C MET A 129 -12.91 8.54 7.62
N TYR A 130 -13.12 7.50 6.85
CA TYR A 130 -12.32 7.14 5.67
C TYR A 130 -13.07 7.56 4.42
N ILE A 131 -12.39 8.24 3.51
CA ILE A 131 -12.92 8.63 2.20
C ILE A 131 -12.02 8.01 1.14
N LEU A 132 -12.59 7.18 0.29
CA LEU A 132 -11.89 6.42 -0.74
C LEU A 132 -12.53 6.73 -2.10
N ASP A 133 -11.70 7.02 -3.07
CA ASP A 133 -12.10 7.30 -4.44
C ASP A 133 -11.63 6.14 -5.33
N GLU A 134 -12.58 5.40 -5.89
CA GLU A 134 -12.37 4.23 -6.76
C GLU A 134 -11.28 3.26 -6.25
N PRO A 135 -11.32 2.78 -4.99
CA PRO A 135 -10.26 1.94 -4.44
C PRO A 135 -10.11 0.59 -5.13
N SER A 136 -11.13 0.14 -5.87
CA SER A 136 -11.14 -1.09 -6.66
C SER A 136 -10.41 -0.96 -8.00
N ILE A 137 -10.07 0.27 -8.43
CA ILE A 137 -9.51 0.49 -9.77
C ILE A 137 -8.23 -0.32 -10.01
N GLY A 138 -8.21 -1.06 -11.11
CA GLY A 138 -7.08 -1.90 -11.50
C GLY A 138 -6.92 -3.20 -10.70
N LEU A 139 -7.89 -3.55 -9.85
CA LEU A 139 -7.95 -4.85 -9.19
C LEU A 139 -8.61 -5.91 -10.08
N HIS A 140 -8.17 -7.15 -9.92
CA HIS A 140 -8.90 -8.31 -10.41
C HIS A 140 -10.11 -8.57 -9.50
N GLN A 141 -11.20 -9.13 -10.03
CA GLN A 141 -12.43 -9.45 -9.27
C GLN A 141 -12.17 -10.11 -7.91
N ARG A 142 -11.27 -11.11 -7.86
CA ARG A 142 -10.89 -11.82 -6.64
C ARG A 142 -10.29 -10.91 -5.56
N ASP A 143 -9.53 -9.89 -5.98
CA ASP A 143 -8.87 -8.97 -5.05
C ASP A 143 -9.84 -7.88 -4.59
N ASN A 144 -10.87 -7.59 -5.40
CA ASN A 144 -11.97 -6.71 -5.05
C ASN A 144 -12.77 -7.25 -3.85
N ASP A 145 -13.06 -8.56 -3.82
CA ASP A 145 -13.70 -9.23 -2.68
C ASP A 145 -12.90 -9.07 -1.38
N ARG A 146 -11.57 -9.15 -1.45
CA ARG A 146 -10.69 -8.99 -0.28
C ARG A 146 -10.70 -7.55 0.21
N LEU A 147 -10.60 -6.60 -0.71
CA LEU A 147 -10.69 -5.18 -0.40
C LEU A 147 -12.02 -4.86 0.27
N LEU A 148 -13.13 -5.32 -0.29
CA LEU A 148 -14.47 -5.10 0.26
C LEU A 148 -14.62 -5.67 1.68
N LYS A 149 -14.17 -6.89 1.92
CA LYS A 149 -14.13 -7.49 3.27
C LYS A 149 -13.32 -6.64 4.25
N THR A 150 -12.23 -6.07 3.80
CA THR A 150 -11.36 -5.22 4.61
C THR A 150 -12.03 -3.89 4.95
N LEU A 151 -12.75 -3.28 4.01
CA LEU A 151 -13.54 -2.07 4.23
C LEU A 151 -14.70 -2.32 5.20
N LEU A 152 -15.38 -3.46 5.07
CA LEU A 152 -16.41 -3.88 6.00
C LEU A 152 -15.88 -4.12 7.43
N LYS A 153 -14.66 -4.68 7.57
CA LYS A 153 -13.98 -4.78 8.87
C LYS A 153 -13.75 -3.41 9.49
N LEU A 154 -13.26 -2.42 8.70
CA LEU A 154 -13.06 -1.05 9.17
C LEU A 154 -14.35 -0.41 9.69
N ARG A 155 -15.44 -0.55 8.93
CA ARG A 155 -16.77 -0.09 9.34
C ARG A 155 -17.19 -0.73 10.66
N ASN A 156 -17.03 -2.05 10.78
CA ASN A 156 -17.44 -2.81 11.97
C ASN A 156 -16.63 -2.46 13.23
N LEU A 157 -15.44 -1.87 13.08
CA LEU A 157 -14.67 -1.31 14.18
C LEU A 157 -15.24 0.03 14.71
N GLY A 158 -16.34 0.52 14.15
CA GLY A 158 -16.99 1.78 14.57
C GLY A 158 -16.50 2.99 13.77
N ASN A 159 -15.97 2.80 12.58
CA ASN A 159 -15.58 3.87 11.68
C ASN A 159 -16.67 4.18 10.64
N THR A 160 -16.60 5.38 10.07
CA THR A 160 -17.39 5.75 8.91
C THR A 160 -16.55 5.55 7.66
N VAL A 161 -17.07 4.81 6.67
CA VAL A 161 -16.36 4.57 5.40
C VAL A 161 -17.22 5.11 4.26
N ILE A 162 -16.71 6.10 3.56
CA ILE A 162 -17.32 6.70 2.36
C ILE A 162 -16.51 6.27 1.16
N ILE A 163 -17.18 5.68 0.17
CA ILE A 163 -16.53 5.14 -1.03
C ILE A 163 -17.22 5.72 -2.24
N VAL A 164 -16.45 6.27 -3.16
CA VAL A 164 -16.91 6.58 -4.51
C VAL A 164 -16.60 5.38 -5.37
N GLU A 165 -17.63 4.68 -5.83
CA GLU A 165 -17.50 3.43 -6.59
C GLU A 165 -18.60 3.27 -7.62
N HIS A 166 -18.33 2.46 -8.62
CA HIS A 166 -19.27 2.06 -9.66
C HIS A 166 -19.39 0.52 -9.77
N ASP A 167 -18.67 -0.20 -8.91
CA ASP A 167 -18.74 -1.65 -8.82
C ASP A 167 -20.00 -2.10 -8.12
N GLU A 168 -20.74 -3.03 -8.74
CA GLU A 168 -22.04 -3.49 -8.25
C GLU A 168 -21.96 -4.22 -6.90
N GLU A 169 -20.88 -4.96 -6.64
CA GLU A 169 -20.70 -5.68 -5.39
C GLU A 169 -20.43 -4.70 -4.23
N ALA A 170 -19.64 -3.65 -4.47
CA ALA A 170 -19.38 -2.60 -3.49
C ALA A 170 -20.66 -1.81 -3.17
N ILE A 171 -21.45 -1.48 -4.20
CA ILE A 171 -22.74 -0.79 -4.04
C ILE A 171 -23.70 -1.64 -3.21
N ASN A 172 -23.84 -2.93 -3.53
CA ASN A 172 -24.74 -3.84 -2.81
C ASN A 172 -24.33 -4.11 -1.35
N ALA A 173 -23.04 -3.96 -1.03
CA ALA A 173 -22.52 -4.14 0.33
C ALA A 173 -22.61 -2.87 1.21
N ALA A 174 -23.02 -1.73 0.62
CA ALA A 174 -23.14 -0.46 1.34
C ALA A 174 -24.37 -0.44 2.25
N ASP A 175 -24.24 0.17 3.43
CA ASP A 175 -25.38 0.41 4.33
C ASP A 175 -26.29 1.52 3.80
N HIS A 176 -25.71 2.48 3.05
CA HIS A 176 -26.43 3.60 2.46
C HIS A 176 -25.78 4.01 1.14
N ILE A 177 -26.60 4.22 0.13
CA ILE A 177 -26.17 4.61 -1.22
C ILE A 177 -26.66 6.03 -1.48
N ILE A 178 -25.79 6.85 -2.06
CA ILE A 178 -26.10 8.18 -2.56
C ILE A 178 -25.73 8.23 -4.04
N ASP A 179 -26.73 8.32 -4.89
CA ASP A 179 -26.53 8.44 -6.34
C ASP A 179 -26.44 9.92 -6.73
N ILE A 180 -25.36 10.27 -7.43
CA ILE A 180 -25.04 11.64 -7.82
C ILE A 180 -25.05 11.74 -9.34
N GLY A 181 -25.90 12.61 -9.90
CA GLY A 181 -26.04 12.81 -11.33
C GLY A 181 -27.00 13.95 -11.66
N PRO A 182 -27.66 13.93 -12.84
CA PRO A 182 -27.12 13.50 -14.11
C PRO A 182 -26.07 14.50 -14.62
N GLY A 183 -25.07 14.04 -15.35
CA GLY A 183 -24.03 14.88 -15.94
C GLY A 183 -22.83 15.13 -15.03
N ALA A 184 -21.85 15.88 -15.52
CA ALA A 184 -20.58 16.17 -14.86
C ALA A 184 -20.28 17.68 -14.82
N GLY A 185 -19.35 18.08 -13.98
CA GLY A 185 -18.90 19.47 -13.86
C GLY A 185 -20.00 20.42 -13.40
N VAL A 186 -20.13 21.55 -14.09
CA VAL A 186 -21.09 22.62 -13.75
C VAL A 186 -22.57 22.16 -13.82
N HIS A 187 -22.84 21.09 -14.58
CA HIS A 187 -24.19 20.53 -14.80
C HIS A 187 -24.48 19.27 -13.97
N GLY A 188 -23.51 18.82 -13.14
CA GLY A 188 -23.63 17.64 -12.32
C GLY A 188 -23.65 17.94 -10.81
N GLY A 189 -23.45 16.90 -10.01
CA GLY A 189 -23.31 17.01 -8.56
C GLY A 189 -24.62 17.18 -7.79
N ARG A 190 -25.74 16.74 -8.37
CA ARG A 190 -27.03 16.68 -7.67
C ARG A 190 -27.32 15.26 -7.20
N VAL A 191 -27.83 15.13 -5.99
CA VAL A 191 -28.34 13.85 -5.50
C VAL A 191 -29.61 13.52 -6.29
N VAL A 192 -29.61 12.42 -7.04
CA VAL A 192 -30.74 11.92 -7.82
C VAL A 192 -31.47 10.79 -7.11
N GLY A 193 -30.80 10.08 -6.23
CA GLY A 193 -31.35 9.03 -5.40
C GLY A 193 -30.54 8.81 -4.15
N GLN A 194 -31.18 8.31 -3.09
CA GLN A 194 -30.49 7.87 -1.88
C GLN A 194 -31.36 6.83 -1.16
N GLY A 195 -30.70 5.88 -0.51
CA GLY A 195 -31.40 4.83 0.23
C GLY A 195 -30.49 3.67 0.60
N ASN A 196 -31.06 2.62 1.13
CA ASN A 196 -30.37 1.37 1.39
C ASN A 196 -30.37 0.52 0.11
N SER A 197 -29.45 -0.45 0.05
CA SER A 197 -29.29 -1.36 -1.10
C SER A 197 -30.43 -2.39 -1.27
N SER A 198 -31.49 -2.33 -0.48
CA SER A 198 -32.65 -3.27 -0.50
C SER A 198 -33.84 -2.71 -1.24
#